data_64d09f02372e3027bfa6f5a7d0b262ae
#
_entry.id   64d09f02372e3027bfa6f5a7d0b262ae
#
_cell.length_a   1.000
_cell.length_b   1.000
_cell.length_c   1.000
_cell.angle_alpha   90.00
_cell.angle_beta   90.00
_cell.angle_gamma   90.00
#
_symmetry.space_group_name_H-M   'P 1'
#
loop_
_entity.id
_entity.type
_entity.pdbx_description
1 polymer ?
#
loop_
_entity_poly.entity_id
_entity_poly.type
_entity_poly.pdbx_seq_one_letter_code
_entity_poly.pdbx_strand_id
1 'polypeptide(L)'
;MALRADMDALPVAEQTGLPFASKATATFAGRNVPVMHACGHDAHVAMLMGAAEILAGMKDRIAGTVVLVFQPAEEGPPVGEKGGAPLMVAERALAAPKPDAIFGLHVFPGEVGSLVWRSGPFMAGSDTWEMTVTGRQTHGAMPWNGVDAASVSASIVQAFNQIAARQLNVAHAPTVLTVGEIRLGTRHNIIPGTFEMTGTLRTFDPAMRTDVMARIDGALKAIGAQYGAGIALRWVGRNAVTANDPALARAMEPTLARAAGAGVRGDADYVMGAEDFSAFAAVAPTMFYHLGIGADAAPNHSPQFTVDEAALPVGVRAHVLTALDFLNGAGAAPAQAK
;
A
#
# COMPACT_ATOMS: atom_id res chain seq x y z
N MET A 1 -12.58 12.20 15.98
CA MET A 1 -11.43 11.58 15.32
C MET A 1 -11.73 10.10 15.03
N ALA A 2 -10.97 9.45 14.14
CA ALA A 2 -11.13 8.02 13.88
C ALA A 2 -9.83 7.25 14.11
N LEU A 3 -9.96 6.00 14.58
CA LEU A 3 -8.90 5.00 14.67
C LEU A 3 -9.25 3.84 13.73
N ARG A 4 -8.31 3.41 12.90
CA ARG A 4 -8.51 2.36 11.89
C ARG A 4 -7.68 1.12 12.20
N ALA A 5 -8.29 -0.04 12.04
CA ALA A 5 -7.64 -1.32 11.83
C ALA A 5 -8.21 -1.96 10.56
N ASP A 6 -7.35 -2.47 9.69
CA ASP A 6 -7.71 -3.40 8.65
C ASP A 6 -7.98 -4.79 9.25
N MET A 7 -8.70 -5.66 8.53
CA MET A 7 -9.13 -6.93 9.10
C MET A 7 -9.15 -8.10 8.10
N ASP A 8 -8.69 -7.89 6.89
CA ASP A 8 -8.64 -8.95 5.87
C ASP A 8 -7.44 -9.86 6.03
N ALA A 9 -7.54 -11.05 5.45
CA ALA A 9 -6.52 -12.08 5.47
C ALA A 9 -6.10 -12.47 4.05
N LEU A 10 -4.92 -13.05 3.93
CA LEU A 10 -4.28 -13.39 2.65
C LEU A 10 -4.42 -14.88 2.29
N PRO A 11 -4.40 -15.22 0.99
CA PRO A 11 -4.44 -16.61 0.51
C PRO A 11 -3.07 -17.29 0.69
N VAL A 12 -2.59 -17.38 1.93
CA VAL A 12 -1.29 -17.94 2.32
C VAL A 12 -1.51 -19.16 3.23
N ALA A 13 -0.75 -20.22 3.00
CA ALA A 13 -0.72 -21.39 3.89
C ALA A 13 0.24 -21.11 5.05
N GLU A 14 -0.29 -21.00 6.26
CA GLU A 14 0.52 -20.71 7.44
C GLU A 14 1.50 -21.84 7.78
N GLN A 15 2.75 -21.48 8.05
CA GLN A 15 3.86 -22.39 8.39
C GLN A 15 4.62 -21.93 9.64
N THR A 16 3.95 -21.25 10.55
CA THR A 16 4.54 -20.72 11.79
C THR A 16 4.84 -21.80 12.82
N GLY A 17 4.10 -22.92 12.76
CA GLY A 17 4.19 -23.99 13.76
C GLY A 17 3.54 -23.63 15.11
N LEU A 18 2.86 -22.51 15.21
CA LEU A 18 2.14 -22.09 16.42
C LEU A 18 0.94 -23.01 16.70
N PRO A 19 0.58 -23.25 17.96
CA PRO A 19 -0.53 -24.13 18.31
C PRO A 19 -1.89 -23.64 17.80
N PHE A 20 -2.01 -22.35 17.52
CA PHE A 20 -3.20 -21.69 16.97
C PHE A 20 -3.03 -21.28 15.49
N ALA A 21 -1.99 -21.81 14.79
CA ALA A 21 -1.79 -21.55 13.37
C ALA A 21 -3.08 -21.83 12.56
N SER A 22 -3.37 -20.97 11.61
CA SER A 22 -4.59 -21.04 10.82
C SER A 22 -4.67 -22.33 10.00
N LYS A 23 -5.82 -22.97 10.06
CA LYS A 23 -6.23 -24.09 9.20
C LYS A 23 -7.44 -23.75 8.35
N ALA A 24 -7.80 -22.46 8.37
CA ALA A 24 -8.94 -21.95 7.62
C ALA A 24 -8.69 -21.99 6.12
N THR A 25 -9.77 -22.16 5.36
CA THR A 25 -9.77 -22.05 3.92
C THR A 25 -10.93 -21.17 3.47
N ALA A 26 -10.77 -20.48 2.35
CA ALA A 26 -11.80 -19.67 1.74
C ALA A 26 -11.78 -19.80 0.20
N THR A 27 -12.84 -19.38 -0.44
CA THR A 27 -12.87 -19.27 -1.91
C THR A 27 -12.33 -17.91 -2.32
N PHE A 28 -11.22 -17.88 -3.06
CA PHE A 28 -10.66 -16.69 -3.65
C PHE A 28 -10.41 -16.90 -5.15
N ALA A 29 -10.87 -15.99 -5.99
CA ALA A 29 -10.78 -16.10 -7.45
C ALA A 29 -11.27 -17.47 -8.00
N GLY A 30 -12.37 -18.01 -7.43
CA GLY A 30 -12.96 -19.28 -7.81
C GLY A 30 -12.19 -20.54 -7.38
N ARG A 31 -11.17 -20.39 -6.53
CA ARG A 31 -10.35 -21.52 -6.01
C ARG A 31 -10.44 -21.57 -4.49
N ASN A 32 -10.45 -22.78 -3.93
CA ASN A 32 -10.29 -22.96 -2.48
C ASN A 32 -8.82 -22.77 -2.13
N VAL A 33 -8.54 -21.81 -1.25
CA VAL A 33 -7.18 -21.44 -0.83
C VAL A 33 -7.07 -21.46 0.70
N PRO A 34 -5.89 -21.74 1.26
CA PRO A 34 -5.64 -21.54 2.68
C PRO A 34 -5.70 -20.04 3.00
N VAL A 35 -5.95 -19.69 4.27
CA VAL A 35 -6.08 -18.31 4.71
C VAL A 35 -5.23 -18.06 5.96
N MET A 36 -4.45 -17.00 5.94
CA MET A 36 -3.57 -16.58 7.04
C MET A 36 -3.56 -15.06 7.17
N HIS A 37 -3.49 -14.55 8.39
CA HIS A 37 -3.14 -13.14 8.64
C HIS A 37 -1.63 -12.91 8.49
N ALA A 38 -1.13 -13.08 7.27
CA ALA A 38 0.30 -12.94 6.96
C ALA A 38 0.77 -11.47 6.91
N CYS A 39 -0.12 -10.51 7.16
CA CYS A 39 0.18 -9.08 7.27
C CYS A 39 -0.10 -8.51 8.68
N GLY A 40 -0.64 -9.32 9.59
CA GLY A 40 -0.87 -8.92 10.99
C GLY A 40 -2.15 -8.12 11.25
N HIS A 41 -3.12 -8.17 10.33
CA HIS A 41 -4.38 -7.44 10.50
C HIS A 41 -5.20 -7.96 11.70
N ASP A 42 -5.07 -9.22 12.09
CA ASP A 42 -5.61 -9.75 13.34
C ASP A 42 -5.03 -9.03 14.57
N ALA A 43 -3.74 -8.74 14.58
CA ALA A 43 -3.11 -7.94 15.62
C ALA A 43 -3.63 -6.50 15.63
N HIS A 44 -3.86 -5.88 14.46
CA HIS A 44 -4.44 -4.54 14.37
C HIS A 44 -5.85 -4.50 14.95
N VAL A 45 -6.69 -5.49 14.61
CA VAL A 45 -8.04 -5.64 15.17
C VAL A 45 -7.97 -5.84 16.69
N ALA A 46 -7.10 -6.72 17.17
CA ALA A 46 -6.94 -6.99 18.60
C ALA A 46 -6.52 -5.72 19.37
N MET A 47 -5.57 -4.95 18.84
CA MET A 47 -5.13 -3.69 19.45
C MET A 47 -6.26 -2.65 19.46
N LEU A 48 -7.01 -2.51 18.37
CA LEU A 48 -8.13 -1.56 18.31
C LEU A 48 -9.28 -1.97 19.23
N MET A 49 -9.57 -3.27 19.36
CA MET A 49 -10.55 -3.78 20.34
C MET A 49 -10.12 -3.49 21.77
N GLY A 50 -8.86 -3.73 22.13
CA GLY A 50 -8.33 -3.40 23.46
C GLY A 50 -8.39 -1.89 23.75
N ALA A 51 -8.07 -1.06 22.76
CA ALA A 51 -8.22 0.39 22.88
C ALA A 51 -9.69 0.80 23.05
N ALA A 52 -10.62 0.17 22.33
CA ALA A 52 -12.05 0.42 22.43
C ALA A 52 -12.58 0.12 23.83
N GLU A 53 -12.17 -0.99 24.45
CA GLU A 53 -12.56 -1.36 25.83
C GLU A 53 -12.09 -0.32 26.84
N ILE A 54 -10.81 0.09 26.77
CA ILE A 54 -10.24 1.11 27.66
C ILE A 54 -10.97 2.45 27.48
N LEU A 55 -11.14 2.91 26.24
CA LEU A 55 -11.81 4.18 25.94
C LEU A 55 -13.28 4.15 26.36
N ALA A 56 -13.97 3.01 26.23
CA ALA A 56 -15.34 2.85 26.70
C ALA A 56 -15.45 2.99 28.24
N GLY A 57 -14.45 2.51 28.99
CA GLY A 57 -14.33 2.69 30.42
C GLY A 57 -13.98 4.12 30.85
N MET A 58 -13.59 4.99 29.90
CA MET A 58 -13.14 6.35 30.17
C MET A 58 -14.02 7.42 29.51
N LYS A 59 -15.24 7.12 29.14
CA LYS A 59 -16.14 8.01 28.38
C LYS A 59 -16.20 9.43 28.91
N ASP A 60 -16.27 9.59 30.24
CA ASP A 60 -16.37 10.88 30.91
C ASP A 60 -15.10 11.74 30.78
N ARG A 61 -13.99 11.14 30.32
CA ARG A 61 -12.70 11.80 30.10
C ARG A 61 -12.40 12.09 28.61
N ILE A 62 -13.31 11.72 27.71
CA ILE A 62 -13.15 11.90 26.26
C ILE A 62 -13.86 13.18 25.85
N ALA A 63 -13.07 14.19 25.41
CA ALA A 63 -13.58 15.48 24.98
C ALA A 63 -14.02 15.44 23.51
N GLY A 64 -14.92 14.52 23.15
CA GLY A 64 -15.43 14.40 21.77
C GLY A 64 -15.86 12.97 21.41
N THR A 65 -15.71 12.59 20.15
CA THR A 65 -16.12 11.29 19.61
C THR A 65 -14.94 10.54 19.01
N VAL A 66 -14.78 9.27 19.37
CA VAL A 66 -13.87 8.33 18.75
C VAL A 66 -14.68 7.39 17.84
N VAL A 67 -14.39 7.40 16.56
CA VAL A 67 -14.94 6.47 15.56
C VAL A 67 -13.97 5.33 15.39
N LEU A 68 -14.42 4.09 15.58
CA LEU A 68 -13.62 2.89 15.37
C LEU A 68 -13.93 2.35 13.97
N VAL A 69 -12.90 2.22 13.15
CA VAL A 69 -13.00 1.79 11.76
C VAL A 69 -12.36 0.42 11.62
N PHE A 70 -13.16 -0.60 11.35
CA PHE A 70 -12.70 -1.94 11.02
C PHE A 70 -12.84 -2.10 9.51
N GLN A 71 -11.73 -2.00 8.80
CA GLN A 71 -11.70 -1.92 7.34
C GLN A 71 -11.47 -3.29 6.71
N PRO A 72 -12.33 -3.75 5.78
CA PRO A 72 -12.08 -4.95 4.97
C PRO A 72 -11.22 -4.64 3.74
N ALA A 73 -10.64 -5.69 3.14
CA ALA A 73 -10.03 -5.70 1.81
C ALA A 73 -8.95 -4.62 1.58
N GLU A 74 -8.05 -4.40 2.54
CA GLU A 74 -6.89 -3.50 2.40
C GLU A 74 -5.94 -4.03 1.31
N GLU A 75 -5.69 -5.34 1.30
CA GLU A 75 -4.84 -6.05 0.33
C GLU A 75 -5.44 -6.10 -1.09
N GLY A 76 -6.62 -5.55 -1.24
CA GLY A 76 -7.37 -5.47 -2.48
C GLY A 76 -8.50 -6.52 -2.58
N PRO A 77 -9.64 -6.10 -3.12
CA PRO A 77 -10.76 -7.02 -3.37
C PRO A 77 -10.44 -7.99 -4.51
N PRO A 78 -11.20 -9.09 -4.63
CA PRO A 78 -11.14 -9.96 -5.80
C PRO A 78 -11.29 -9.19 -7.12
N VAL A 79 -10.66 -9.71 -8.18
CA VAL A 79 -10.68 -9.06 -9.51
C VAL A 79 -12.11 -8.79 -9.97
N GLY A 80 -12.40 -7.53 -10.31
CA GLY A 80 -13.72 -7.06 -10.75
C GLY A 80 -14.64 -6.59 -9.63
N GLU A 81 -14.25 -6.74 -8.37
CA GLU A 81 -14.98 -6.22 -7.22
C GLU A 81 -14.40 -4.87 -6.74
N LYS A 82 -15.18 -4.18 -5.91
CA LYS A 82 -14.74 -2.96 -5.21
C LYS A 82 -14.59 -3.28 -3.73
N GLY A 83 -13.60 -2.67 -3.06
CA GLY A 83 -13.35 -2.90 -1.63
C GLY A 83 -12.41 -1.87 -1.03
N GLY A 84 -11.98 -2.15 0.19
CA GLY A 84 -11.00 -1.38 0.91
C GLY A 84 -11.44 0.03 1.32
N ALA A 85 -10.48 0.84 1.72
CA ALA A 85 -10.71 2.23 2.09
C ALA A 85 -11.34 3.06 0.95
N PRO A 86 -10.99 2.87 -0.34
CA PRO A 86 -11.65 3.59 -1.43
C PRO A 86 -13.17 3.36 -1.48
N LEU A 87 -13.64 2.13 -1.25
CA LEU A 87 -15.07 1.85 -1.20
C LEU A 87 -15.73 2.47 0.01
N MET A 88 -15.13 2.37 1.20
CA MET A 88 -15.63 3.01 2.42
C MET A 88 -15.80 4.53 2.26
N VAL A 89 -14.84 5.17 1.59
CA VAL A 89 -14.91 6.61 1.29
C VAL A 89 -16.04 6.90 0.29
N ALA A 90 -16.17 6.11 -0.78
CA ALA A 90 -17.21 6.25 -1.80
C ALA A 90 -18.62 6.05 -1.22
N GLU A 91 -18.79 5.10 -0.30
CA GLU A 91 -20.03 4.82 0.44
C GLU A 91 -20.27 5.79 1.60
N ARG A 92 -19.36 6.72 1.83
CA ARG A 92 -19.46 7.74 2.88
C ARG A 92 -19.53 7.16 4.30
N ALA A 93 -18.84 6.05 4.55
CA ALA A 93 -18.82 5.37 5.85
C ALA A 93 -18.37 6.29 7.01
N LEU A 94 -17.56 7.33 6.71
CA LEU A 94 -17.08 8.32 7.68
C LEU A 94 -17.75 9.70 7.52
N ALA A 95 -18.98 9.76 6.97
CA ALA A 95 -19.66 11.05 6.77
C ALA A 95 -20.37 11.56 8.04
N ALA A 96 -20.81 10.65 8.92
CA ALA A 96 -21.55 11.01 10.12
C ALA A 96 -21.29 10.02 11.29
N PRO A 97 -20.49 10.41 12.28
CA PRO A 97 -19.79 11.68 12.40
C PRO A 97 -18.55 11.74 11.49
N LYS A 98 -18.34 12.89 10.83
CA LYS A 98 -17.10 13.12 10.08
C LYS A 98 -15.94 13.33 11.07
N PRO A 99 -14.85 12.56 10.99
CA PRO A 99 -13.69 12.78 11.85
C PRO A 99 -12.88 14.02 11.45
N ASP A 100 -12.25 14.67 12.43
CA ASP A 100 -11.31 15.78 12.21
C ASP A 100 -9.89 15.28 11.87
N ALA A 101 -9.56 14.03 12.24
CA ALA A 101 -8.36 13.32 11.84
C ALA A 101 -8.60 11.80 11.86
N ILE A 102 -7.82 11.06 11.06
CA ILE A 102 -7.88 9.60 10.98
C ILE A 102 -6.48 9.04 11.21
N PHE A 103 -6.38 8.08 12.13
CA PHE A 103 -5.13 7.43 12.50
C PHE A 103 -5.17 5.94 12.14
N GLY A 104 -4.08 5.44 11.57
CA GLY A 104 -3.85 4.02 11.30
C GLY A 104 -2.53 3.57 11.90
N LEU A 105 -2.49 2.31 12.34
CA LEU A 105 -1.30 1.63 12.80
C LEU A 105 -1.13 0.35 11.98
N HIS A 106 0.10 0.03 11.59
CA HIS A 106 0.43 -1.24 10.95
C HIS A 106 1.63 -1.89 11.63
N VAL A 107 1.59 -3.19 11.84
CA VAL A 107 2.71 -3.95 12.38
C VAL A 107 3.75 -4.24 11.29
N PHE A 108 5.04 -4.06 11.65
CA PHE A 108 6.14 -4.26 10.70
C PHE A 108 7.35 -4.89 11.41
N PRO A 109 8.20 -5.69 10.73
CA PRO A 109 9.47 -6.11 11.30
C PRO A 109 10.26 -4.92 11.83
N GLY A 110 10.71 -5.01 13.08
CA GLY A 110 11.42 -3.93 13.78
C GLY A 110 11.52 -4.22 15.27
N GLU A 111 12.24 -3.39 16.01
CA GLU A 111 12.37 -3.55 17.47
C GLU A 111 10.99 -3.58 18.13
N VAL A 112 10.74 -4.58 18.99
CA VAL A 112 9.44 -4.81 19.63
C VAL A 112 8.96 -3.57 20.37
N GLY A 113 7.79 -3.07 20.00
CA GLY A 113 7.18 -1.88 20.61
C GLY A 113 7.78 -0.55 20.18
N SER A 114 8.65 -0.52 19.16
CA SER A 114 9.06 0.73 18.53
C SER A 114 7.91 1.31 17.69
N LEU A 115 7.81 2.64 17.65
CA LEU A 115 6.87 3.36 16.80
C LEU A 115 7.61 4.21 15.79
N VAL A 116 7.29 4.02 14.51
CA VAL A 116 8.02 4.63 13.40
C VAL A 116 7.05 5.27 12.42
N TRP A 117 7.31 6.51 12.02
CA TRP A 117 6.53 7.24 11.01
C TRP A 117 7.41 8.22 10.25
N ARG A 118 6.85 8.87 9.26
CA ARG A 118 7.45 9.97 8.52
C ARG A 118 6.43 11.08 8.31
N SER A 119 6.82 12.33 8.48
CA SER A 119 6.00 13.48 8.11
C SER A 119 5.95 13.62 6.57
N GLY A 120 4.78 13.87 5.99
CA GLY A 120 4.58 13.85 4.54
C GLY A 120 4.52 12.43 3.97
N PRO A 121 5.01 12.21 2.72
CA PRO A 121 5.01 10.90 2.09
C PRO A 121 5.75 9.85 2.92
N PHE A 122 5.08 8.74 3.23
CA PHE A 122 5.63 7.64 4.04
C PHE A 122 5.66 6.32 3.28
N MET A 123 4.51 5.85 2.75
CA MET A 123 4.45 4.65 1.93
C MET A 123 4.11 5.00 0.48
N ALA A 124 4.65 4.21 -0.46
CA ALA A 124 4.54 4.49 -1.87
C ALA A 124 3.08 4.47 -2.37
N GLY A 125 2.78 5.36 -3.30
CA GLY A 125 1.67 5.15 -4.21
C GLY A 125 1.95 3.96 -5.13
N SER A 126 0.92 3.20 -5.46
CA SER A 126 1.00 2.00 -6.28
C SER A 126 0.09 2.11 -7.49
N ASP A 127 0.66 1.93 -8.66
CA ASP A 127 -0.07 1.77 -9.91
C ASP A 127 0.28 0.42 -10.52
N THR A 128 -0.74 -0.34 -10.90
CA THR A 128 -0.58 -1.56 -11.71
C THR A 128 -0.90 -1.21 -13.15
N TRP A 129 -0.09 -1.72 -14.08
CA TRP A 129 -0.32 -1.54 -15.49
C TRP A 129 -0.35 -2.87 -16.23
N GLU A 130 -1.17 -2.90 -17.26
CA GLU A 130 -1.27 -3.99 -18.23
C GLU A 130 -1.10 -3.44 -19.63
N MET A 131 -0.41 -4.20 -20.47
CA MET A 131 -0.09 -3.79 -21.82
C MET A 131 -0.33 -4.95 -22.79
N THR A 132 -1.01 -4.66 -23.88
CA THR A 132 -1.10 -5.56 -25.03
C THR A 132 -0.34 -4.95 -26.19
N VAL A 133 0.55 -5.73 -26.77
CA VAL A 133 1.27 -5.35 -27.99
C VAL A 133 0.81 -6.22 -29.14
N THR A 134 0.41 -5.58 -30.23
CA THR A 134 -0.04 -6.22 -31.46
C THR A 134 0.97 -5.99 -32.57
N GLY A 135 1.60 -7.06 -33.00
CA GLY A 135 2.48 -7.11 -34.16
C GLY A 135 1.84 -7.91 -35.30
N ARG A 136 2.66 -8.66 -36.02
CA ARG A 136 2.20 -9.53 -37.10
C ARG A 136 2.98 -10.85 -37.08
N GLN A 137 2.23 -11.94 -36.88
CA GLN A 137 2.79 -13.29 -36.81
C GLN A 137 3.43 -13.67 -38.18
N THR A 138 4.56 -14.38 -38.12
CA THR A 138 5.24 -14.93 -39.30
C THR A 138 6.11 -16.12 -38.92
N HIS A 139 6.67 -16.79 -39.95
CA HIS A 139 7.64 -17.85 -39.76
C HIS A 139 8.94 -17.30 -39.16
N GLY A 140 9.51 -17.97 -38.13
CA GLY A 140 10.72 -17.53 -37.43
C GLY A 140 11.94 -17.31 -38.32
N ALA A 141 12.05 -18.05 -39.46
CA ALA A 141 13.10 -17.85 -40.43
C ALA A 141 12.81 -16.75 -41.48
N MET A 142 11.63 -16.09 -41.43
CA MET A 142 11.20 -15.04 -42.34
C MET A 142 10.71 -13.79 -41.61
N PRO A 143 11.51 -13.20 -40.67
CA PRO A 143 11.07 -12.11 -39.79
C PRO A 143 10.61 -10.86 -40.55
N TRP A 144 11.15 -10.60 -41.74
CA TRP A 144 10.77 -9.48 -42.59
C TRP A 144 9.32 -9.50 -43.06
N ASN A 145 8.64 -10.64 -42.99
CA ASN A 145 7.22 -10.77 -43.33
C ASN A 145 6.28 -10.47 -42.14
N GLY A 146 6.84 -10.20 -40.95
CA GLY A 146 6.09 -9.97 -39.72
C GLY A 146 6.45 -8.67 -39.04
N VAL A 147 6.00 -8.56 -37.78
CA VAL A 147 6.46 -7.58 -36.79
C VAL A 147 6.87 -8.38 -35.55
N ASP A 148 8.18 -8.40 -35.28
CA ASP A 148 8.77 -9.24 -34.23
C ASP A 148 8.44 -8.72 -32.85
N ALA A 149 7.47 -9.37 -32.22
CA ALA A 149 6.99 -9.03 -30.89
C ALA A 149 8.10 -9.17 -29.81
N ALA A 150 9.07 -10.08 -29.98
CA ALA A 150 10.16 -10.20 -29.01
C ALA A 150 11.09 -8.98 -29.04
N SER A 151 11.43 -8.47 -30.22
CA SER A 151 12.22 -7.25 -30.36
C SER A 151 11.48 -6.02 -29.82
N VAL A 152 10.16 -5.94 -30.03
CA VAL A 152 9.33 -4.87 -29.44
C VAL A 152 9.35 -4.95 -27.93
N SER A 153 9.16 -6.15 -27.32
CA SER A 153 9.15 -6.31 -25.86
C SER A 153 10.50 -5.92 -25.24
N ALA A 154 11.60 -6.32 -25.84
CA ALA A 154 12.93 -5.96 -25.37
C ALA A 154 13.14 -4.43 -25.39
N SER A 155 12.69 -3.75 -26.44
CA SER A 155 12.76 -2.28 -26.54
C SER A 155 11.90 -1.59 -25.48
N ILE A 156 10.72 -2.11 -25.15
CA ILE A 156 9.88 -1.57 -24.08
C ILE A 156 10.58 -1.72 -22.72
N VAL A 157 11.13 -2.90 -22.40
CA VAL A 157 11.87 -3.14 -21.15
C VAL A 157 13.07 -2.17 -21.03
N GLN A 158 13.84 -2.00 -22.11
CA GLN A 158 14.95 -1.05 -22.12
C GLN A 158 14.48 0.39 -21.92
N ALA A 159 13.41 0.81 -22.58
CA ALA A 159 12.85 2.15 -22.41
C ALA A 159 12.39 2.41 -20.98
N PHE A 160 11.72 1.45 -20.34
CA PHE A 160 11.29 1.57 -18.95
C PHE A 160 12.48 1.70 -17.98
N ASN A 161 13.50 0.86 -18.16
CA ASN A 161 14.75 0.96 -17.40
C ASN A 161 15.44 2.32 -17.61
N GLN A 162 15.46 2.82 -18.86
CA GLN A 162 16.04 4.12 -19.20
C GLN A 162 15.26 5.28 -18.55
N ILE A 163 13.93 5.23 -18.55
CA ILE A 163 13.09 6.21 -17.87
C ILE A 163 13.43 6.21 -16.38
N ALA A 164 13.33 5.06 -15.71
CA ALA A 164 13.56 4.94 -14.27
C ALA A 164 14.96 5.38 -13.85
N ALA A 165 16.01 4.97 -14.58
CA ALA A 165 17.39 5.18 -14.17
C ALA A 165 18.00 6.51 -14.64
N ARG A 166 17.47 7.16 -15.69
CA ARG A 166 18.15 8.28 -16.36
C ARG A 166 17.28 9.52 -16.61
N GLN A 167 15.97 9.43 -16.43
CA GLN A 167 15.08 10.53 -16.79
C GLN A 167 14.34 11.13 -15.60
N LEU A 168 14.44 10.51 -14.42
CA LEU A 168 13.74 10.93 -13.21
C LEU A 168 14.72 11.52 -12.20
N ASN A 169 14.27 12.53 -11.45
CA ASN A 169 15.03 13.05 -10.31
C ASN A 169 14.77 12.20 -9.07
N VAL A 170 15.43 11.05 -9.00
CA VAL A 170 15.30 10.11 -7.86
C VAL A 170 15.82 10.68 -6.53
N ALA A 171 16.58 11.78 -6.56
CA ALA A 171 16.99 12.50 -5.35
C ALA A 171 15.83 13.33 -4.75
N HIS A 172 14.83 13.70 -5.57
CA HIS A 172 13.62 14.36 -5.09
C HIS A 172 12.65 13.36 -4.45
N ALA A 173 12.35 12.27 -5.16
CA ALA A 173 11.51 11.19 -4.66
C ALA A 173 11.89 9.85 -5.31
N PRO A 174 12.00 8.77 -4.52
CA PRO A 174 12.25 7.44 -5.07
C PRO A 174 11.13 7.01 -6.01
N THR A 175 11.51 6.25 -7.04
CA THR A 175 10.56 5.70 -8.02
C THR A 175 11.01 4.32 -8.44
N VAL A 176 10.06 3.39 -8.51
CA VAL A 176 10.29 2.03 -9.01
C VAL A 176 9.32 1.74 -10.14
N LEU A 177 9.85 1.38 -11.30
CA LEU A 177 9.07 0.94 -12.46
C LEU A 177 9.52 -0.48 -12.82
N THR A 178 8.62 -1.45 -12.68
CA THR A 178 8.91 -2.87 -12.86
C THR A 178 8.05 -3.47 -13.96
N VAL A 179 8.69 -4.22 -14.87
CA VAL A 179 8.02 -5.21 -15.71
C VAL A 179 8.03 -6.53 -14.94
N GLY A 180 6.87 -6.97 -14.45
CA GLY A 180 6.73 -8.16 -13.61
C GLY A 180 6.51 -9.43 -14.41
N GLU A 181 5.83 -9.33 -15.56
CA GLU A 181 5.50 -10.48 -16.39
C GLU A 181 5.51 -10.13 -17.87
N ILE A 182 5.99 -11.06 -18.70
CA ILE A 182 5.89 -11.02 -20.16
C ILE A 182 5.38 -12.37 -20.65
N ARG A 183 4.24 -12.39 -21.32
CA ARG A 183 3.66 -13.56 -21.94
C ARG A 183 3.86 -13.48 -23.45
N LEU A 184 4.80 -14.23 -23.98
CA LEU A 184 5.25 -14.11 -25.35
C LEU A 184 5.51 -15.47 -25.97
N GLY A 185 4.86 -15.71 -27.14
CA GLY A 185 5.17 -16.84 -28.00
C GLY A 185 4.67 -18.19 -27.51
N THR A 186 4.66 -19.16 -28.44
CA THR A 186 4.21 -20.54 -28.17
C THR A 186 5.19 -21.57 -28.71
N ARG A 187 6.00 -21.23 -29.72
CA ARG A 187 6.92 -22.15 -30.35
C ARG A 187 8.13 -21.42 -30.94
N HIS A 188 9.30 -22.03 -30.89
CA HIS A 188 10.60 -21.46 -31.28
C HIS A 188 10.71 -21.00 -32.75
N ASN A 189 9.88 -21.51 -33.64
CA ASN A 189 9.91 -21.18 -35.10
C ASN A 189 8.74 -20.31 -35.53
N ILE A 190 8.04 -19.65 -34.60
CA ILE A 190 6.94 -18.73 -34.89
C ILE A 190 7.24 -17.40 -34.20
N ILE A 191 7.24 -16.31 -34.98
CA ILE A 191 7.18 -14.95 -34.42
C ILE A 191 5.72 -14.69 -34.01
N PRO A 192 5.41 -14.44 -32.74
CA PRO A 192 4.04 -14.25 -32.30
C PRO A 192 3.46 -12.91 -32.79
N GLY A 193 2.14 -12.91 -33.03
CA GLY A 193 1.41 -11.72 -33.48
C GLY A 193 1.00 -10.78 -32.36
N THR A 194 0.90 -11.31 -31.12
CA THR A 194 0.54 -10.52 -29.94
C THR A 194 1.34 -10.99 -28.74
N PHE A 195 1.54 -10.10 -27.77
CA PHE A 195 2.02 -10.45 -26.45
C PHE A 195 1.43 -9.52 -25.40
N GLU A 196 1.52 -9.96 -24.14
CA GLU A 196 1.05 -9.23 -22.99
C GLU A 196 2.18 -8.98 -22.02
N MET A 197 2.15 -7.82 -21.38
CA MET A 197 3.07 -7.45 -20.31
C MET A 197 2.27 -6.87 -19.16
N THR A 198 2.71 -7.14 -17.94
CA THR A 198 2.16 -6.52 -16.73
C THR A 198 3.28 -6.04 -15.82
N GLY A 199 2.97 -5.05 -15.00
CA GLY A 199 3.94 -4.55 -14.04
C GLY A 199 3.38 -3.51 -13.09
N THR A 200 4.28 -2.85 -12.39
CA THR A 200 3.93 -1.89 -11.36
C THR A 200 4.80 -0.65 -11.42
N LEU A 201 4.20 0.47 -11.00
CA LEU A 201 4.88 1.74 -10.75
C LEU A 201 4.68 2.10 -9.26
N ARG A 202 5.77 2.46 -8.59
CA ARG A 202 5.78 2.99 -7.22
C ARG A 202 6.33 4.40 -7.24
N THR A 203 5.64 5.34 -6.60
CA THR A 203 6.05 6.75 -6.50
C THR A 203 5.69 7.33 -5.15
N PHE A 204 6.39 8.40 -4.74
CA PHE A 204 6.10 9.15 -3.51
C PHE A 204 5.66 10.60 -3.80
N ASP A 205 5.62 10.99 -5.05
CA ASP A 205 5.26 12.33 -5.47
C ASP A 205 4.25 12.30 -6.63
N PRO A 206 3.09 12.95 -6.52
CA PRO A 206 2.07 12.95 -7.57
C PRO A 206 2.51 13.60 -8.88
N ALA A 207 3.39 14.61 -8.83
CA ALA A 207 3.90 15.27 -10.04
C ALA A 207 4.88 14.36 -10.77
N MET A 208 5.77 13.68 -10.02
CA MET A 208 6.67 12.66 -10.57
C MET A 208 5.87 11.50 -11.18
N ARG A 209 4.81 11.03 -10.52
CA ARG A 209 3.92 10.01 -11.07
C ARG A 209 3.38 10.41 -12.45
N THR A 210 2.90 11.63 -12.56
CA THR A 210 2.37 12.17 -13.83
C THR A 210 3.46 12.25 -14.92
N ASP A 211 4.65 12.69 -14.55
CA ASP A 211 5.81 12.78 -15.46
C ASP A 211 6.25 11.38 -15.95
N VAL A 212 6.35 10.40 -15.04
CA VAL A 212 6.69 9.02 -15.43
C VAL A 212 5.68 8.45 -16.42
N MET A 213 4.39 8.61 -16.16
CA MET A 213 3.33 8.12 -17.05
C MET A 213 3.41 8.77 -18.43
N ALA A 214 3.65 10.07 -18.49
CA ALA A 214 3.81 10.79 -19.76
C ALA A 214 5.04 10.32 -20.55
N ARG A 215 6.16 10.03 -19.88
CA ARG A 215 7.37 9.47 -20.51
C ARG A 215 7.13 8.07 -21.05
N ILE A 216 6.42 7.23 -20.29
CA ILE A 216 6.02 5.89 -20.74
C ILE A 216 5.18 6.00 -22.02
N ASP A 217 4.15 6.82 -22.02
CA ASP A 217 3.29 7.02 -23.18
C ASP A 217 4.07 7.50 -24.41
N GLY A 218 5.01 8.43 -24.22
CA GLY A 218 5.89 8.93 -25.28
C GLY A 218 6.80 7.83 -25.84
N ALA A 219 7.42 7.05 -24.98
CA ALA A 219 8.29 5.94 -25.36
C ALA A 219 7.53 4.85 -26.13
N LEU A 220 6.33 4.46 -25.64
CA LEU A 220 5.51 3.44 -26.28
C LEU A 220 5.04 3.88 -27.68
N LYS A 221 4.67 5.14 -27.88
CA LYS A 221 4.33 5.71 -29.19
C LYS A 221 5.51 5.63 -30.15
N ALA A 222 6.71 6.00 -29.71
CA ALA A 222 7.92 5.95 -30.53
C ALA A 222 8.29 4.52 -30.91
N ILE A 223 8.25 3.58 -29.96
CA ILE A 223 8.51 2.15 -30.20
C ILE A 223 7.48 1.57 -31.15
N GLY A 224 6.19 1.84 -30.93
CA GLY A 224 5.12 1.39 -31.83
C GLY A 224 5.35 1.85 -33.28
N ALA A 225 5.69 3.12 -33.46
CA ALA A 225 6.00 3.68 -34.78
C ALA A 225 7.26 3.05 -35.41
N GLN A 226 8.32 2.83 -34.63
CA GLN A 226 9.57 2.23 -35.08
C GLN A 226 9.39 0.81 -35.63
N TYR A 227 8.58 0.00 -34.95
CA TYR A 227 8.38 -1.41 -35.30
C TYR A 227 7.12 -1.66 -36.16
N GLY A 228 6.26 -0.67 -36.35
CA GLY A 228 4.95 -0.86 -36.95
C GLY A 228 4.03 -1.72 -36.09
N ALA A 229 4.16 -1.65 -34.75
CA ALA A 229 3.39 -2.39 -33.78
C ALA A 229 2.30 -1.51 -33.13
N GLY A 230 1.13 -2.09 -32.86
CA GLY A 230 0.13 -1.48 -31.98
C GLY A 230 0.46 -1.73 -30.52
N ILE A 231 0.46 -0.70 -29.70
CA ILE A 231 0.71 -0.82 -28.25
C ILE A 231 -0.45 -0.18 -27.49
N ALA A 232 -1.15 -0.96 -26.67
CA ALA A 232 -2.23 -0.52 -25.81
C ALA A 232 -1.84 -0.69 -24.34
N LEU A 233 -1.66 0.41 -23.62
CA LEU A 233 -1.37 0.43 -22.17
C LEU A 233 -2.64 0.78 -21.42
N ARG A 234 -2.88 0.08 -20.30
CA ARG A 234 -3.98 0.32 -19.35
C ARG A 234 -3.44 0.35 -17.92
N TRP A 235 -3.80 1.36 -17.17
CA TRP A 235 -3.58 1.42 -15.73
C TRP A 235 -4.79 0.82 -15.03
N VAL A 236 -4.62 -0.23 -14.20
CA VAL A 236 -5.72 -1.07 -13.70
C VAL A 236 -5.90 -1.04 -12.19
N GLY A 237 -4.94 -0.60 -11.45
CA GLY A 237 -5.04 -0.46 -9.99
C GLY A 237 -4.26 0.77 -9.54
N ARG A 238 -4.75 1.42 -8.47
CA ARG A 238 -4.12 2.62 -7.95
C ARG A 238 -4.38 2.77 -6.46
N ASN A 239 -3.29 2.87 -5.67
CA ASN A 239 -3.30 3.48 -4.35
C ASN A 239 -2.52 4.79 -4.41
N ALA A 240 -3.05 5.83 -3.79
CA ALA A 240 -2.32 7.09 -3.63
C ALA A 240 -1.15 6.90 -2.66
N VAL A 241 -0.27 7.88 -2.59
CA VAL A 241 0.80 7.91 -1.58
C VAL A 241 0.16 7.97 -0.20
N THR A 242 0.53 7.06 0.70
CA THR A 242 0.18 7.19 2.11
C THR A 242 1.07 8.25 2.72
N ALA A 243 0.49 9.42 2.95
CA ALA A 243 1.18 10.58 3.45
C ALA A 243 0.58 11.02 4.78
N ASN A 244 1.43 11.29 5.74
CA ASN A 244 1.05 11.86 7.02
C ASN A 244 0.92 13.38 6.90
N ASP A 245 -0.20 13.93 7.36
CA ASP A 245 -0.32 15.39 7.44
C ASP A 245 0.80 15.97 8.31
N PRO A 246 1.62 16.92 7.80
CA PRO A 246 2.79 17.39 8.54
C PRO A 246 2.45 18.14 9.83
N ALA A 247 1.29 18.78 9.92
CA ALA A 247 0.88 19.47 11.14
C ALA A 247 0.41 18.45 12.18
N LEU A 248 -0.38 17.45 11.75
CA LEU A 248 -0.85 16.37 12.60
C LEU A 248 0.32 15.51 13.12
N ALA A 249 1.25 15.11 12.25
CA ALA A 249 2.41 14.32 12.63
C ALA A 249 3.25 15.03 13.70
N ARG A 250 3.51 16.32 13.50
CA ARG A 250 4.24 17.14 14.48
C ARG A 250 3.52 17.30 15.81
N ALA A 251 2.18 17.49 15.77
CA ALA A 251 1.37 17.64 16.97
C ALA A 251 1.30 16.34 17.79
N MET A 252 1.32 15.18 17.12
CA MET A 252 1.14 13.88 17.75
C MET A 252 2.47 13.17 18.09
N GLU A 253 3.61 13.69 17.67
CA GLU A 253 4.94 13.15 18.00
C GLU A 253 5.16 12.94 19.49
N PRO A 254 4.88 13.91 20.40
CA PRO A 254 5.02 13.69 21.85
C PRO A 254 4.11 12.58 22.38
N THR A 255 2.95 12.39 21.79
CA THR A 255 1.99 11.34 22.17
C THR A 255 2.56 9.96 21.81
N LEU A 256 3.04 9.79 20.58
CA LEU A 256 3.64 8.53 20.14
C LEU A 256 4.95 8.23 20.92
N ALA A 257 5.73 9.26 21.27
CA ALA A 257 6.91 9.09 22.10
C ALA A 257 6.58 8.54 23.50
N ARG A 258 5.46 8.95 24.09
CA ARG A 258 4.97 8.39 25.37
C ARG A 258 4.37 6.99 25.21
N ALA A 259 3.82 6.70 24.05
CA ALA A 259 3.21 5.38 23.76
C ALA A 259 4.26 4.31 23.48
N ALA A 260 5.37 4.66 22.86
CA ALA A 260 6.42 3.73 22.47
C ALA A 260 6.93 2.90 23.65
N GLY A 261 7.14 1.59 23.43
CA GLY A 261 7.75 0.69 24.42
C GLY A 261 9.29 0.68 24.30
N ALA A 262 9.79 0.90 23.10
CA ALA A 262 11.19 1.00 22.73
C ALA A 262 11.44 2.32 22.00
N GLY A 263 12.22 2.33 20.94
CA GLY A 263 12.54 3.56 20.20
C GLY A 263 11.33 4.20 19.50
N VAL A 264 11.42 5.49 19.26
CA VAL A 264 10.49 6.26 18.44
C VAL A 264 11.27 6.99 17.34
N ARG A 265 10.75 6.96 16.10
CA ARG A 265 11.37 7.65 14.96
C ARG A 265 10.32 8.33 14.10
N GLY A 266 10.36 9.66 14.04
CA GLY A 266 9.52 10.49 13.19
C GLY A 266 10.11 10.82 11.80
N ASP A 267 11.28 10.25 11.49
CA ASP A 267 12.06 10.47 10.27
C ASP A 267 12.32 9.16 9.50
N ALA A 268 11.38 8.24 9.55
CA ALA A 268 11.52 6.94 8.90
C ALA A 268 11.91 7.06 7.42
N ASP A 269 12.59 6.05 6.92
CA ASP A 269 12.83 5.90 5.49
C ASP A 269 11.51 5.71 4.73
N TYR A 270 11.54 5.94 3.43
CA TYR A 270 10.42 5.63 2.56
C TYR A 270 10.15 4.12 2.52
N VAL A 271 8.88 3.73 2.60
CA VAL A 271 8.45 2.34 2.50
C VAL A 271 7.85 2.10 1.11
N MET A 272 8.43 1.17 0.33
CA MET A 272 7.98 0.86 -1.03
C MET A 272 6.67 0.06 -1.07
N GLY A 273 6.21 -0.47 0.07
CA GLY A 273 4.85 -1.01 0.23
C GLY A 273 3.81 0.09 -0.03
N ALA A 274 2.65 -0.31 -0.50
CA ALA A 274 1.51 0.57 -0.68
C ALA A 274 0.44 0.21 0.35
N GLU A 275 -0.42 1.18 0.67
CA GLU A 275 -1.45 1.08 1.69
C GLU A 275 -2.67 1.89 1.24
N ASP A 276 -3.85 1.27 1.25
CA ASP A 276 -5.07 1.91 0.78
C ASP A 276 -5.66 2.91 1.79
N PHE A 277 -5.13 2.93 3.04
CA PHE A 277 -5.39 3.97 4.04
C PHE A 277 -5.24 5.38 3.47
N SER A 278 -4.39 5.53 2.44
CA SER A 278 -4.21 6.75 1.67
C SER A 278 -5.52 7.36 1.17
N ALA A 279 -6.55 6.56 0.92
CA ALA A 279 -7.86 7.03 0.46
C ALA A 279 -8.59 7.87 1.52
N PHE A 280 -8.35 7.63 2.81
CA PHE A 280 -8.96 8.40 3.89
C PHE A 280 -8.48 9.86 3.95
N ALA A 281 -7.36 10.18 3.31
CA ALA A 281 -6.90 11.58 3.18
C ALA A 281 -7.90 12.48 2.43
N ALA A 282 -8.82 11.89 1.66
CA ALA A 282 -9.94 12.62 1.04
C ALA A 282 -11.03 13.01 2.05
N VAL A 283 -11.04 12.44 3.24
CA VAL A 283 -12.05 12.68 4.28
C VAL A 283 -11.55 13.68 5.33
N ALA A 284 -10.33 13.46 5.85
CA ALA A 284 -9.70 14.27 6.90
C ALA A 284 -8.16 14.13 6.85
N PRO A 285 -7.40 14.99 7.56
CA PRO A 285 -5.97 14.78 7.80
C PRO A 285 -5.70 13.38 8.35
N THR A 286 -4.66 12.71 7.84
CA THR A 286 -4.31 11.33 8.19
C THR A 286 -2.95 11.25 8.86
N MET A 287 -2.80 10.31 9.79
CA MET A 287 -1.51 9.89 10.33
C MET A 287 -1.43 8.37 10.41
N PHE A 288 -0.43 7.81 9.76
CA PHE A 288 -0.13 6.38 9.71
C PHE A 288 1.25 6.12 10.29
N TYR A 289 1.38 5.09 11.12
CA TYR A 289 2.65 4.74 11.76
C TYR A 289 2.80 3.23 11.89
N HIS A 290 4.04 2.76 11.92
CA HIS A 290 4.39 1.37 12.08
C HIS A 290 4.72 1.05 13.53
N LEU A 291 4.30 -0.15 13.97
CA LEU A 291 4.65 -0.76 15.24
C LEU A 291 5.61 -1.93 14.99
N GLY A 292 6.79 -1.90 15.59
CA GLY A 292 7.77 -2.97 15.52
C GLY A 292 7.32 -4.21 16.29
N ILE A 293 7.42 -5.39 15.65
CA ILE A 293 6.93 -6.68 16.14
C ILE A 293 8.02 -7.75 16.28
N GLY A 294 9.28 -7.36 16.21
CA GLY A 294 10.45 -8.25 16.25
C GLY A 294 11.43 -7.86 15.16
N ALA A 295 12.71 -7.64 15.52
CA ALA A 295 13.72 -7.27 14.53
C ALA A 295 14.01 -8.42 13.54
N ASP A 296 13.86 -9.65 14.01
CA ASP A 296 14.07 -10.88 13.22
C ASP A 296 12.74 -11.49 12.74
N ALA A 297 11.61 -10.76 12.85
CA ALA A 297 10.33 -11.24 12.36
C ALA A 297 10.40 -11.48 10.85
N ALA A 298 9.77 -12.57 10.40
CA ALA A 298 9.63 -12.82 8.98
C ALA A 298 8.88 -11.63 8.30
N PRO A 299 9.21 -11.28 7.06
CA PRO A 299 8.56 -10.17 6.38
C PRO A 299 7.06 -10.42 6.23
N ASN A 300 6.29 -9.33 6.17
CA ASN A 300 4.87 -9.39 5.85
C ASN A 300 4.65 -10.22 4.58
N HIS A 301 3.52 -10.94 4.51
CA HIS A 301 3.14 -11.91 3.47
C HIS A 301 3.93 -13.22 3.47
N SER A 302 4.89 -13.40 4.38
CA SER A 302 5.58 -14.69 4.55
C SER A 302 4.68 -15.73 5.21
N PRO A 303 4.74 -17.02 4.80
CA PRO A 303 4.09 -18.12 5.54
C PRO A 303 4.58 -18.29 6.99
N GLN A 304 5.75 -17.76 7.31
CA GLN A 304 6.35 -17.77 8.65
C GLN A 304 6.13 -16.45 9.41
N PHE A 305 5.34 -15.54 8.89
CA PHE A 305 5.05 -14.26 9.56
C PHE A 305 4.45 -14.48 10.93
N THR A 306 5.01 -13.84 11.95
CA THR A 306 4.52 -13.86 13.33
C THR A 306 4.66 -12.50 13.96
N VAL A 307 3.80 -12.19 14.91
CA VAL A 307 3.84 -10.97 15.73
C VAL A 307 4.35 -11.35 17.12
N ASP A 308 5.38 -10.67 17.62
CA ASP A 308 5.70 -10.72 19.04
C ASP A 308 4.59 -10.02 19.82
N GLU A 309 3.80 -10.79 20.57
CA GLU A 309 2.64 -10.28 21.30
C GLU A 309 3.00 -9.23 22.34
N ALA A 310 4.27 -9.11 22.77
CA ALA A 310 4.73 -8.05 23.63
C ALA A 310 4.59 -6.64 22.99
N ALA A 311 4.44 -6.55 21.68
CA ALA A 311 4.15 -5.30 20.96
C ALA A 311 2.69 -4.85 21.13
N LEU A 312 1.73 -5.77 21.30
CA LEU A 312 0.29 -5.46 21.29
C LEU A 312 -0.12 -4.44 22.38
N PRO A 313 0.35 -4.53 23.65
CA PRO A 313 0.05 -3.50 24.64
C PRO A 313 0.56 -2.11 24.26
N VAL A 314 1.63 -2.01 23.47
CA VAL A 314 2.14 -0.72 22.97
C VAL A 314 1.19 -0.14 21.93
N GLY A 315 0.69 -0.97 21.00
CA GLY A 315 -0.29 -0.54 20.01
C GLY A 315 -1.62 -0.10 20.65
N VAL A 316 -2.11 -0.83 21.64
CA VAL A 316 -3.28 -0.43 22.43
C VAL A 316 -3.03 0.94 23.09
N ARG A 317 -1.88 1.11 23.75
CA ARG A 317 -1.50 2.37 24.39
C ARG A 317 -1.38 3.51 23.37
N ALA A 318 -0.83 3.24 22.19
CA ALA A 318 -0.73 4.23 21.12
C ALA A 318 -2.11 4.71 20.67
N HIS A 319 -3.06 3.82 20.43
CA HIS A 319 -4.43 4.17 20.07
C HIS A 319 -5.12 4.98 21.18
N VAL A 320 -5.03 4.54 22.42
CA VAL A 320 -5.68 5.22 23.56
C VAL A 320 -5.10 6.62 23.78
N LEU A 321 -3.77 6.76 23.83
CA LEU A 321 -3.14 8.06 24.04
C LEU A 321 -3.38 8.99 22.84
N THR A 322 -3.36 8.48 21.63
CA THR A 322 -3.69 9.26 20.42
C THR A 322 -5.11 9.82 20.51
N ALA A 323 -6.09 9.00 20.91
CA ALA A 323 -7.47 9.45 21.06
C ALA A 323 -7.61 10.54 22.14
N LEU A 324 -7.04 10.30 23.32
CA LEU A 324 -7.14 11.23 24.43
C LEU A 324 -6.44 12.57 24.15
N ASP A 325 -5.22 12.53 23.66
CA ASP A 325 -4.44 13.75 23.43
C ASP A 325 -5.00 14.57 22.27
N PHE A 326 -5.36 13.91 21.15
CA PHE A 326 -5.95 14.59 20.01
C PHE A 326 -7.25 15.32 20.40
N LEU A 327 -8.15 14.64 21.12
CA LEU A 327 -9.43 15.23 21.55
C LEU A 327 -9.26 16.28 22.65
N ASN A 328 -8.19 16.23 23.44
CA ASN A 328 -7.85 17.26 24.43
C ASN A 328 -7.03 18.43 23.85
N GLY A 329 -6.89 18.52 22.53
CA GLY A 329 -6.35 19.69 21.85
C GLY A 329 -4.91 19.55 21.37
N ALA A 330 -4.22 18.41 21.54
CA ALA A 330 -2.88 18.21 20.99
C ALA A 330 -2.85 18.24 19.45
N GLY A 331 -3.99 17.96 18.80
CA GLY A 331 -4.16 18.03 17.33
C GLY A 331 -4.76 19.36 16.84
N ALA A 332 -5.08 20.30 17.70
CA ALA A 332 -5.57 21.60 17.26
C ALA A 332 -4.43 22.35 16.58
N ALA A 333 -4.59 22.69 15.29
CA ALA A 333 -3.71 23.67 14.65
C ALA A 333 -3.68 24.94 15.53
N PRO A 334 -2.51 25.56 15.74
CA PRO A 334 -2.46 26.81 16.46
C PRO A 334 -3.46 27.78 15.78
N ALA A 335 -4.40 28.32 16.57
CA ALA A 335 -5.38 29.27 16.06
C ALA A 335 -4.60 30.33 15.29
N GLN A 336 -4.89 30.48 14.00
CA GLN A 336 -4.31 31.55 13.20
C GLN A 336 -4.59 32.83 13.94
N ALA A 337 -3.54 33.48 14.46
CA ALA A 337 -3.64 34.81 15.06
C ALA A 337 -4.26 35.72 13.99
N LYS A 338 -5.44 36.27 14.32
CA LYS A 338 -6.17 37.22 13.49
C LYS A 338 -5.39 38.53 13.35
#